data_d6b8d569cdc0bae027e803eeddb4c860
#
_entry.id   d6b8d569cdc0bae027e803eeddb4c860
#
_cell.length_a   1.000
_cell.length_b   1.000
_cell.length_c   1.000
_cell.angle_alpha   90.00
_cell.angle_beta   90.00
_cell.angle_gamma   90.00
#
_symmetry.space_group_name_H-M   'P 1'
#
loop_
_entity.id
_entity.type
_entity.pdbx_description
1 polymer ?
#
loop_
_entity_poly.entity_id
_entity_poly.type
_entity_poly.pdbx_seq_one_letter_code
_entity_poly.pdbx_strand_id
1 'polypeptide(L)'
;MPDKSSADSGANAPDPIGDRGRLQCPCCGSRLSLHGTDGAHNLVLEEKGGLLPAAAGTMFIDPHAHMISRTTSDYEAMARAGVVAVIEPAFWLGQPRTTLGSYVDYLSSIIGFEKFRASQFGIRHYCCVGLNPKEANNQALAEAVLEVLPHFAVKEGVVAIGELGYDEQTSLEDKYLRLQIELAKEVELPIMIHTPHRDKKRGTLRTLDVLAEHGFDPSRCVIDHNNEETVREVLDRGYFAAFSIYPHTKMGNERMTELVRQYGAERVIVDSACDWGVSDALAVPKTAALMAERGIESGVIRKVSYENALAVYGLSGSMKEADWLEPTPIDQRSLFEGNSVLRGGQQPRLETPRQSVGDLRIA
;
A
#
# COMPACT_ATOMS: atom_id res chain seq x y z
N MET A 1 63.54 30.35 -41.62
CA MET A 1 63.33 30.15 -40.20
C MET A 1 62.16 31.04 -39.77
N PRO A 2 61.08 30.46 -39.29
CA PRO A 2 60.43 30.96 -38.12
C PRO A 2 59.99 29.81 -37.19
N ASP A 3 59.93 30.23 -36.03
CA ASP A 3 59.67 29.58 -34.76
C ASP A 3 58.29 28.90 -34.69
N LYS A 4 58.18 27.72 -34.06
CA LYS A 4 56.97 26.99 -33.75
C LYS A 4 56.75 26.94 -32.24
N SER A 5 55.82 27.72 -31.74
CA SER A 5 55.30 27.54 -30.41
C SER A 5 54.16 26.49 -30.45
N SER A 6 54.40 25.41 -29.76
CA SER A 6 53.41 24.34 -29.51
C SER A 6 52.44 24.78 -28.44
N ALA A 7 51.18 24.87 -28.77
CA ALA A 7 50.10 24.97 -27.78
C ALA A 7 49.60 23.55 -27.45
N ASP A 8 49.85 23.15 -26.24
CA ASP A 8 49.33 21.92 -25.64
C ASP A 8 47.87 22.16 -25.22
N SER A 9 46.93 21.59 -25.94
CA SER A 9 45.54 21.57 -25.58
C SER A 9 45.23 20.25 -24.88
N GLY A 10 45.45 20.23 -23.57
CA GLY A 10 44.99 19.17 -22.70
C GLY A 10 43.47 19.13 -22.71
N ALA A 11 42.90 18.26 -23.52
CA ALA A 11 41.49 17.90 -23.40
C ALA A 11 41.34 17.09 -22.11
N ASN A 12 40.77 17.70 -21.09
CA ASN A 12 40.28 17.00 -19.91
C ASN A 12 39.21 15.99 -20.35
N ALA A 13 39.52 14.70 -20.21
CA ALA A 13 38.53 13.67 -20.32
C ALA A 13 37.45 13.92 -19.26
N PRO A 14 36.14 13.79 -19.59
CA PRO A 14 35.10 13.99 -18.61
C PRO A 14 35.26 12.97 -17.49
N ASP A 15 35.20 13.45 -16.27
CA ASP A 15 35.20 12.65 -15.04
C ASP A 15 34.06 11.61 -15.08
N PRO A 16 34.38 10.31 -15.12
CA PRO A 16 33.36 9.27 -15.24
C PRO A 16 32.48 9.13 -14.01
N ILE A 17 32.72 9.86 -12.93
CA ILE A 17 31.96 9.82 -11.68
C ILE A 17 30.96 10.99 -11.61
N GLY A 18 31.19 12.10 -12.33
CA GLY A 18 30.40 13.34 -12.24
C GLY A 18 28.98 13.23 -12.72
N ASP A 19 28.63 12.27 -13.56
CA ASP A 19 27.32 12.20 -14.22
C ASP A 19 26.43 11.02 -13.79
N ARG A 20 26.93 10.13 -12.93
CA ARG A 20 26.16 8.96 -12.45
C ARG A 20 25.17 9.25 -11.32
N GLY A 21 25.18 10.44 -10.77
CA GLY A 21 24.30 10.86 -9.67
C GLY A 21 23.04 11.60 -10.09
N ARG A 22 22.78 11.79 -11.39
CA ARG A 22 21.65 12.57 -11.87
C ARG A 22 20.73 11.75 -12.76
N LEU A 23 19.76 11.09 -12.13
CA LEU A 23 18.66 10.45 -12.85
C LEU A 23 17.55 11.47 -13.10
N GLN A 24 16.97 11.45 -14.30
CA GLN A 24 15.75 12.19 -14.61
C GLN A 24 14.58 11.23 -14.64
N CYS A 25 13.48 11.63 -13.99
CA CYS A 25 12.25 10.86 -14.07
C CYS A 25 11.72 10.92 -15.51
N PRO A 26 11.50 9.77 -16.19
CA PRO A 26 11.05 9.77 -17.58
C PRO A 26 9.62 10.27 -17.76
N CYS A 27 8.81 10.33 -16.72
CA CYS A 27 7.40 10.74 -16.78
C CYS A 27 7.20 12.25 -16.54
N CYS A 28 8.02 12.91 -15.72
CA CYS A 28 7.84 14.32 -15.36
C CYS A 28 9.10 15.17 -15.53
N GLY A 29 10.23 14.59 -15.92
CA GLY A 29 11.49 15.30 -16.14
C GLY A 29 12.20 15.78 -14.85
N SER A 30 11.69 15.46 -13.67
CA SER A 30 12.30 15.85 -12.40
C SER A 30 13.66 15.20 -12.22
N ARG A 31 14.62 15.95 -11.69
CA ARG A 31 15.95 15.44 -11.38
C ARG A 31 15.94 14.68 -10.07
N LEU A 32 16.61 13.53 -10.06
CA LEU A 32 16.82 12.68 -8.90
C LEU A 32 18.30 12.77 -8.51
N SER A 33 18.59 13.15 -7.28
CA SER A 33 19.96 13.08 -6.75
C SER A 33 20.04 12.06 -5.62
N LEU A 34 21.13 11.27 -5.65
CA LEU A 34 21.47 10.32 -4.59
C LEU A 34 22.36 11.04 -3.57
N HIS A 35 21.84 11.27 -2.38
CA HIS A 35 22.64 11.74 -1.26
C HIS A 35 22.74 10.61 -0.22
N GLY A 36 23.93 10.10 0.01
CA GLY A 36 24.18 9.13 1.06
C GLY A 36 25.65 9.05 1.38
N THR A 37 26.01 9.25 2.63
CA THR A 37 27.37 9.09 3.12
C THR A 37 27.53 7.86 3.97
N ASP A 38 26.66 6.95 4.17
CA ASP A 38 26.85 5.84 5.11
C ASP A 38 25.95 4.62 4.82
N GLY A 39 25.79 4.27 3.54
CA GLY A 39 25.12 3.01 3.18
C GLY A 39 23.58 3.05 3.22
N ALA A 40 22.98 4.10 3.71
CA ALA A 40 21.56 4.37 3.59
C ALA A 40 21.35 5.38 2.44
N HIS A 41 20.81 4.91 1.34
CA HIS A 41 20.50 5.76 0.19
C HIS A 41 19.19 6.48 0.40
N ASN A 42 19.23 7.72 0.90
CA ASN A 42 18.09 8.63 0.88
C ASN A 42 18.03 9.30 -0.50
N LEU A 43 17.00 9.02 -1.27
CA LEU A 43 16.70 9.71 -2.51
C LEU A 43 15.96 11.02 -2.21
N VAL A 44 16.55 12.14 -2.60
CA VAL A 44 15.94 13.46 -2.54
C VAL A 44 15.47 13.84 -3.94
N LEU A 45 14.18 14.17 -4.08
CA LEU A 45 13.60 14.70 -5.30
C LEU A 45 13.95 16.17 -5.43
N GLU A 46 14.75 16.55 -6.45
CA GLU A 46 14.97 17.95 -6.84
C GLU A 46 13.91 18.37 -7.88
N GLU A 47 13.29 19.52 -7.65
CA GLU A 47 12.12 19.98 -8.39
C GLU A 47 12.37 20.46 -9.84
N LYS A 48 11.40 20.12 -10.71
CA LYS A 48 10.64 21.08 -11.52
C LYS A 48 9.23 20.55 -11.70
N GLY A 49 8.32 21.05 -10.87
CA GLY A 49 6.88 20.87 -11.04
C GLY A 49 6.36 19.54 -10.51
N GLY A 50 6.39 19.32 -9.21
CA GLY A 50 5.90 18.08 -8.66
C GLY A 50 5.77 18.14 -7.13
N LEU A 51 5.86 17.08 -6.52
CA LEU A 51 5.81 16.88 -5.09
C LEU A 51 6.90 17.71 -4.39
N LEU A 52 6.48 18.55 -3.46
CA LEU A 52 7.39 19.08 -2.44
C LEU A 52 8.02 17.86 -1.74
N PRO A 53 9.34 17.90 -1.45
CA PRO A 53 9.93 16.85 -0.66
C PRO A 53 9.13 16.75 0.64
N ALA A 54 8.61 15.57 0.94
CA ALA A 54 8.19 15.28 2.29
C ALA A 54 9.33 15.71 3.20
N ALA A 55 9.06 16.55 4.19
CA ALA A 55 10.09 17.00 5.12
C ALA A 55 10.87 15.77 5.57
N ALA A 56 12.21 15.85 5.59
CA ALA A 56 13.05 14.71 5.94
C ALA A 56 12.51 14.05 7.22
N GLY A 57 12.08 12.79 7.13
CA GLY A 57 11.44 12.07 8.24
C GLY A 57 9.92 11.98 8.19
N THR A 58 9.21 12.49 7.17
CA THR A 58 7.76 12.26 7.05
C THR A 58 7.52 10.84 6.55
N MET A 59 6.76 10.07 7.32
CA MET A 59 6.35 8.71 6.99
C MET A 59 4.86 8.66 6.69
N PHE A 60 4.48 7.83 5.72
CA PHE A 60 3.10 7.58 5.34
C PHE A 60 2.78 6.10 5.41
N ILE A 61 1.55 5.78 5.74
CA ILE A 61 0.94 4.47 5.56
C ILE A 61 -0.15 4.63 4.52
N ASP A 62 -0.14 3.81 3.47
CA ASP A 62 -1.26 3.68 2.56
C ASP A 62 -2.11 2.47 2.97
N PRO A 63 -3.21 2.69 3.69
CA PRO A 63 -3.95 1.60 4.30
C PRO A 63 -4.95 0.91 3.36
N HIS A 64 -5.00 1.32 2.10
CA HIS A 64 -5.79 0.67 1.06
C HIS A 64 -5.10 0.85 -0.30
N ALA A 65 -4.34 -0.15 -0.72
CA ALA A 65 -3.66 -0.17 -2.02
C ALA A 65 -3.66 -1.58 -2.60
N HIS A 66 -4.12 -1.74 -3.85
CA HIS A 66 -4.15 -3.05 -4.52
C HIS A 66 -2.85 -3.25 -5.32
N MET A 67 -1.78 -3.54 -4.60
CA MET A 67 -0.42 -3.59 -5.15
C MET A 67 -0.19 -4.74 -6.13
N ILE A 68 -0.98 -5.81 -6.05
CA ILE A 68 -0.98 -6.89 -7.05
C ILE A 68 -1.33 -6.37 -8.45
N SER A 69 -2.02 -5.25 -8.53
CA SER A 69 -2.38 -4.58 -9.79
C SER A 69 -1.34 -3.55 -10.26
N ARG A 70 -0.28 -3.33 -9.47
CA ARG A 70 0.69 -2.26 -9.67
C ARG A 70 2.06 -2.82 -10.07
N THR A 71 2.90 -1.95 -10.61
CA THR A 71 4.24 -2.30 -11.04
C THR A 71 5.28 -2.08 -9.93
N THR A 72 6.49 -2.61 -10.13
CA THR A 72 7.64 -2.33 -9.25
C THR A 72 8.00 -0.85 -9.23
N SER A 73 7.75 -0.11 -10.32
CA SER A 73 7.97 1.34 -10.37
C SER A 73 7.09 2.12 -9.39
N ASP A 74 5.88 1.61 -9.12
CA ASP A 74 4.99 2.21 -8.12
C ASP A 74 5.57 2.04 -6.71
N TYR A 75 6.06 0.83 -6.35
CA TYR A 75 6.73 0.61 -5.07
C TYR A 75 7.95 1.53 -4.91
N GLU A 76 8.77 1.67 -5.96
CA GLU A 76 9.92 2.57 -5.95
C GLU A 76 9.50 4.03 -5.73
N ALA A 77 8.45 4.47 -6.41
CA ALA A 77 7.92 5.83 -6.26
C ALA A 77 7.32 6.06 -4.86
N MET A 78 6.57 5.10 -4.33
CA MET A 78 6.01 5.16 -2.97
C MET A 78 7.10 5.23 -1.91
N ALA A 79 8.14 4.39 -2.00
CA ALA A 79 9.26 4.42 -1.07
C ALA A 79 9.99 5.78 -1.08
N ARG A 80 10.23 6.34 -2.27
CA ARG A 80 10.82 7.68 -2.43
C ARG A 80 9.95 8.79 -1.83
N ALA A 81 8.65 8.62 -1.88
CA ALA A 81 7.69 9.58 -1.32
C ALA A 81 7.49 9.41 0.19
N GLY A 82 8.16 8.46 0.84
CA GLY A 82 8.08 8.25 2.28
C GLY A 82 6.98 7.28 2.73
N VAL A 83 6.39 6.50 1.81
CA VAL A 83 5.46 5.43 2.20
C VAL A 83 6.28 4.29 2.81
N VAL A 84 6.05 4.00 4.07
CA VAL A 84 6.78 2.97 4.85
C VAL A 84 6.00 1.67 4.95
N ALA A 85 4.68 1.74 4.85
CA ALA A 85 3.82 0.57 4.90
C ALA A 85 2.59 0.71 3.98
N VAL A 86 2.14 -0.41 3.45
CA VAL A 86 0.90 -0.54 2.69
C VAL A 86 0.04 -1.66 3.28
N ILE A 87 -1.28 -1.50 3.19
CA ILE A 87 -2.23 -2.56 3.51
C ILE A 87 -3.02 -2.86 2.25
N GLU A 88 -2.95 -4.11 1.80
CA GLU A 88 -3.63 -4.59 0.61
C GLU A 88 -4.86 -5.42 0.99
N PRO A 89 -6.08 -4.90 0.85
CA PRO A 89 -7.27 -5.67 1.11
C PRO A 89 -7.61 -6.63 -0.04
N ALA A 90 -8.33 -7.71 0.29
CA ALA A 90 -8.80 -8.65 -0.71
C ALA A 90 -9.65 -7.95 -1.78
N PHE A 91 -9.24 -8.09 -3.05
CA PHE A 91 -9.79 -7.36 -4.19
C PHE A 91 -10.33 -8.31 -5.25
N TRP A 92 -11.37 -7.91 -5.94
CA TRP A 92 -12.02 -8.72 -6.98
C TRP A 92 -11.25 -8.79 -8.32
N LEU A 93 -10.08 -8.17 -8.41
CA LEU A 93 -9.14 -8.17 -9.55
C LEU A 93 -9.71 -7.63 -10.88
N GLY A 94 -10.73 -6.77 -10.84
CA GLY A 94 -11.37 -6.22 -12.04
C GLY A 94 -12.33 -7.21 -12.74
N GLN A 95 -12.30 -8.48 -12.33
CA GLN A 95 -13.22 -9.53 -12.77
C GLN A 95 -13.45 -10.53 -11.63
N PRO A 96 -14.72 -10.79 -11.25
CA PRO A 96 -15.03 -11.75 -10.19
C PRO A 96 -14.45 -13.14 -10.49
N ARG A 97 -13.88 -13.77 -9.47
CA ARG A 97 -13.35 -15.13 -9.58
C ARG A 97 -14.50 -16.12 -9.70
N THR A 98 -14.19 -17.25 -10.32
CA THR A 98 -15.19 -18.30 -10.57
C THR A 98 -14.94 -19.58 -9.81
N THR A 99 -13.77 -19.73 -9.20
CA THR A 99 -13.39 -20.97 -8.48
C THR A 99 -12.68 -20.67 -7.18
N LEU A 100 -12.82 -21.57 -6.21
CA LEU A 100 -12.08 -21.50 -4.94
C LEU A 100 -10.57 -21.52 -5.17
N GLY A 101 -10.06 -22.32 -6.12
CA GLY A 101 -8.63 -22.40 -6.41
C GLY A 101 -8.04 -21.05 -6.77
N SER A 102 -8.68 -20.29 -7.67
CA SER A 102 -8.22 -18.95 -8.03
C SER A 102 -8.28 -17.96 -6.86
N TYR A 103 -9.17 -18.17 -5.92
CA TYR A 103 -9.26 -17.37 -4.69
C TYR A 103 -8.09 -17.67 -3.74
N VAL A 104 -7.82 -18.96 -3.51
CA VAL A 104 -6.71 -19.44 -2.68
C VAL A 104 -5.36 -18.98 -3.23
N ASP A 105 -5.15 -19.07 -4.55
CA ASP A 105 -3.93 -18.61 -5.21
C ASP A 105 -3.75 -17.10 -5.03
N TYR A 106 -4.83 -16.34 -5.15
CA TYR A 106 -4.80 -14.90 -4.94
C TYR A 106 -4.46 -14.52 -3.49
N LEU A 107 -5.15 -15.10 -2.49
CA LEU A 107 -4.86 -14.83 -1.08
C LEU A 107 -3.42 -15.21 -0.74
N SER A 108 -2.93 -16.34 -1.26
CA SER A 108 -1.54 -16.77 -1.08
C SER A 108 -0.55 -15.77 -1.69
N SER A 109 -0.90 -15.18 -2.83
CA SER A 109 -0.07 -14.18 -3.51
C SER A 109 0.06 -12.90 -2.70
N ILE A 110 -1.06 -12.34 -2.21
CA ILE A 110 -1.01 -11.09 -1.42
C ILE A 110 -0.34 -11.29 -0.05
N ILE A 111 -0.52 -12.45 0.58
CA ILE A 111 0.13 -12.77 1.87
C ILE A 111 1.64 -12.97 1.71
N GLY A 112 2.08 -13.63 0.64
CA GLY A 112 3.47 -14.03 0.44
C GLY A 112 4.24 -13.16 -0.54
N PHE A 113 3.86 -13.23 -1.82
CA PHE A 113 4.66 -12.65 -2.90
C PHE A 113 4.66 -11.11 -2.88
N GLU A 114 3.52 -10.48 -2.62
CA GLU A 114 3.47 -9.02 -2.52
C GLU A 114 4.27 -8.50 -1.33
N LYS A 115 4.24 -9.18 -0.19
CA LYS A 115 5.10 -8.89 0.96
C LYS A 115 6.58 -8.90 0.56
N PHE A 116 7.00 -9.92 -0.22
CA PHE A 116 8.36 -10.00 -0.74
C PHE A 116 8.68 -8.86 -1.72
N ARG A 117 7.77 -8.53 -2.67
CA ARG A 117 7.96 -7.43 -3.62
C ARG A 117 8.17 -6.10 -2.92
N ALA A 118 7.30 -5.74 -1.99
CA ALA A 118 7.35 -4.49 -1.24
C ALA A 118 8.65 -4.37 -0.42
N SER A 119 9.07 -5.48 0.20
CA SER A 119 10.28 -5.50 1.03
C SER A 119 11.56 -5.15 0.27
N GLN A 120 11.60 -5.37 -1.04
CA GLN A 120 12.74 -4.98 -1.89
C GLN A 120 12.93 -3.46 -1.98
N PHE A 121 11.89 -2.69 -1.65
CA PHE A 121 11.89 -1.22 -1.64
C PHE A 121 11.84 -0.66 -0.21
N GLY A 122 12.00 -1.50 0.81
CA GLY A 122 11.92 -1.09 2.21
C GLY A 122 10.50 -0.78 2.70
N ILE A 123 9.47 -1.11 1.91
CA ILE A 123 8.07 -0.96 2.30
C ILE A 123 7.59 -2.23 2.99
N ARG A 124 6.92 -2.09 4.12
CA ARG A 124 6.21 -3.18 4.78
C ARG A 124 4.85 -3.38 4.13
N HIS A 125 4.58 -4.60 3.75
CA HIS A 125 3.30 -4.98 3.15
C HIS A 125 2.52 -5.85 4.14
N TYR A 126 1.31 -5.42 4.40
CA TYR A 126 0.29 -6.15 5.15
C TYR A 126 -0.91 -6.36 4.24
N CYS A 127 -1.81 -7.26 4.61
CA CYS A 127 -3.02 -7.48 3.83
C CYS A 127 -4.25 -7.69 4.72
N CYS A 128 -5.41 -7.49 4.12
CA CYS A 128 -6.66 -7.96 4.68
C CYS A 128 -7.16 -9.13 3.83
N VAL A 129 -7.74 -10.14 4.45
CA VAL A 129 -8.32 -11.29 3.77
C VAL A 129 -9.83 -11.29 3.96
N GLY A 130 -10.59 -11.59 2.91
CA GLY A 130 -12.04 -11.52 2.96
C GLY A 130 -12.67 -11.93 1.65
N LEU A 131 -13.98 -12.11 1.67
CA LEU A 131 -14.82 -12.25 0.48
C LEU A 131 -15.29 -10.86 0.06
N ASN A 132 -14.79 -10.38 -1.08
CA ASN A 132 -15.18 -9.08 -1.61
C ASN A 132 -16.67 -9.06 -2.00
N PRO A 133 -17.43 -7.97 -1.75
CA PRO A 133 -18.87 -7.91 -2.04
C PRO A 133 -19.19 -8.19 -3.50
N LYS A 134 -18.34 -7.84 -4.45
CA LYS A 134 -18.55 -8.17 -5.88
C LYS A 134 -18.59 -9.66 -6.19
N GLU A 135 -18.06 -10.49 -5.32
CA GLU A 135 -18.01 -11.94 -5.45
C GLU A 135 -19.03 -12.66 -4.55
N ALA A 136 -19.61 -11.93 -3.60
CA ALA A 136 -20.58 -12.46 -2.64
C ALA A 136 -21.87 -12.97 -3.30
N ASN A 137 -22.23 -12.46 -4.47
CA ASN A 137 -23.44 -12.89 -5.19
C ASN A 137 -23.28 -14.25 -5.92
N ASN A 138 -22.06 -14.80 -5.96
CA ASN A 138 -21.83 -16.20 -6.36
C ASN A 138 -21.86 -17.07 -5.09
N GLN A 139 -23.04 -17.55 -4.73
CA GLN A 139 -23.27 -18.27 -3.47
C GLN A 139 -22.33 -19.47 -3.30
N ALA A 140 -22.12 -20.28 -4.33
CA ALA A 140 -21.28 -21.47 -4.25
C ALA A 140 -19.81 -21.11 -4.00
N LEU A 141 -19.31 -20.07 -4.65
CA LEU A 141 -17.97 -19.56 -4.41
C LEU A 141 -17.86 -18.95 -3.01
N ALA A 142 -18.82 -18.14 -2.62
CA ALA A 142 -18.83 -17.45 -1.33
C ALA A 142 -18.79 -18.44 -0.15
N GLU A 143 -19.60 -19.50 -0.20
CA GLU A 143 -19.62 -20.55 0.81
C GLU A 143 -18.27 -21.27 0.90
N ALA A 144 -17.69 -21.67 -0.25
CA ALA A 144 -16.38 -22.32 -0.30
C ALA A 144 -15.25 -21.41 0.19
N VAL A 145 -15.29 -20.12 -0.12
CA VAL A 145 -14.29 -19.15 0.36
C VAL A 145 -14.37 -18.99 1.87
N LEU A 146 -15.58 -18.84 2.43
CA LEU A 146 -15.76 -18.66 3.87
C LEU A 146 -15.33 -19.89 4.68
N GLU A 147 -15.42 -21.09 4.11
CA GLU A 147 -14.92 -22.32 4.75
C GLU A 147 -13.39 -22.29 4.95
N VAL A 148 -12.63 -21.74 3.99
CA VAL A 148 -11.17 -21.69 4.05
C VAL A 148 -10.61 -20.39 4.65
N LEU A 149 -11.40 -19.32 4.69
CA LEU A 149 -10.97 -17.99 5.11
C LEU A 149 -10.32 -17.95 6.51
N PRO A 150 -10.81 -18.69 7.53
CA PRO A 150 -10.19 -18.74 8.84
C PRO A 150 -8.71 -19.17 8.81
N HIS A 151 -8.33 -20.05 7.87
CA HIS A 151 -6.94 -20.49 7.73
C HIS A 151 -6.02 -19.42 7.16
N PHE A 152 -6.57 -18.44 6.44
CA PHE A 152 -5.82 -17.29 5.94
C PHE A 152 -5.79 -16.17 6.96
N ALA A 153 -6.86 -15.97 7.70
CA ALA A 153 -6.96 -14.90 8.70
C ALA A 153 -5.86 -14.92 9.77
N VAL A 154 -5.35 -16.11 10.10
CA VAL A 154 -4.31 -16.29 11.12
C VAL A 154 -2.88 -16.26 10.56
N LYS A 155 -2.70 -15.94 9.28
CA LYS A 155 -1.36 -15.88 8.66
C LYS A 155 -0.64 -14.60 9.04
N GLU A 156 0.69 -14.70 9.15
CA GLU A 156 1.55 -13.55 9.39
C GLU A 156 1.38 -12.48 8.31
N GLY A 157 1.22 -11.22 8.72
CA GLY A 157 1.01 -10.08 7.83
C GLY A 157 -0.46 -9.81 7.50
N VAL A 158 -1.39 -10.67 7.93
CA VAL A 158 -2.82 -10.36 7.88
C VAL A 158 -3.18 -9.47 9.07
N VAL A 159 -3.79 -8.32 8.79
CA VAL A 159 -4.09 -7.29 9.81
C VAL A 159 -5.57 -7.00 9.96
N ALA A 160 -6.41 -7.47 9.05
CA ALA A 160 -7.86 -7.30 9.14
C ALA A 160 -8.60 -8.33 8.28
N ILE A 161 -9.90 -8.49 8.52
CA ILE A 161 -10.83 -9.10 7.57
C ILE A 161 -11.35 -7.99 6.65
N GLY A 162 -11.21 -8.16 5.34
CA GLY A 162 -11.60 -7.14 4.35
C GLY A 162 -10.99 -7.40 2.96
N GLU A 163 -11.50 -6.76 1.96
CA GLU A 163 -12.60 -5.83 1.84
C GLU A 163 -13.94 -6.58 1.92
N LEU A 164 -14.79 -6.25 2.87
CA LEU A 164 -16.13 -6.80 2.99
C LEU A 164 -17.15 -5.66 3.02
N GLY A 165 -18.42 -5.95 2.75
CA GLY A 165 -19.45 -4.90 2.72
C GLY A 165 -20.50 -5.10 1.63
N TYR A 166 -20.92 -3.99 1.02
CA TYR A 166 -21.93 -3.98 -0.04
C TYR A 166 -21.40 -3.37 -1.33
N ASP A 167 -21.78 -3.96 -2.47
CA ASP A 167 -21.64 -3.37 -3.81
C ASP A 167 -23.05 -3.09 -4.41
N GLU A 168 -23.89 -4.11 -4.56
CA GLU A 168 -25.26 -4.02 -5.09
C GLU A 168 -26.34 -4.04 -3.99
N GLN A 169 -25.94 -4.20 -2.75
CA GLN A 169 -26.80 -4.24 -1.56
C GLN A 169 -27.82 -5.39 -1.59
N THR A 170 -27.38 -6.57 -2.02
CA THR A 170 -28.20 -7.78 -2.10
C THR A 170 -28.32 -8.50 -0.75
N SER A 171 -29.26 -9.44 -0.66
CA SER A 171 -29.39 -10.31 0.52
C SER A 171 -28.22 -11.27 0.71
N LEU A 172 -27.53 -11.67 -0.37
CA LEU A 172 -26.32 -12.49 -0.29
C LEU A 172 -25.15 -11.70 0.25
N GLU A 173 -24.96 -10.47 -0.21
CA GLU A 173 -23.96 -9.57 0.37
C GLU A 173 -24.24 -9.33 1.87
N ASP A 174 -25.48 -9.11 2.29
CA ASP A 174 -25.85 -8.97 3.71
C ASP A 174 -25.51 -10.25 4.51
N LYS A 175 -25.84 -11.42 3.97
CA LYS A 175 -25.51 -12.72 4.59
C LYS A 175 -24.02 -12.86 4.82
N TYR A 176 -23.21 -12.63 3.79
CA TYR A 176 -21.78 -12.87 3.87
C TYR A 176 -21.01 -11.75 4.58
N LEU A 177 -21.51 -10.53 4.59
CA LEU A 177 -21.03 -9.46 5.47
C LEU A 177 -21.13 -9.88 6.94
N ARG A 178 -22.32 -10.35 7.37
CA ARG A 178 -22.56 -10.80 8.75
C ARG A 178 -21.65 -11.94 9.17
N LEU A 179 -21.47 -12.94 8.32
CA LEU A 179 -20.61 -14.09 8.60
C LEU A 179 -19.14 -13.67 8.75
N GLN A 180 -18.68 -12.71 7.95
CA GLN A 180 -17.32 -12.21 8.05
C GLN A 180 -17.11 -11.29 9.27
N ILE A 181 -18.12 -10.56 9.71
CA ILE A 181 -18.08 -9.83 10.98
C ILE A 181 -17.90 -10.80 12.14
N GLU A 182 -18.64 -11.91 12.18
CA GLU A 182 -18.48 -12.91 13.23
C GLU A 182 -17.09 -13.57 13.17
N LEU A 183 -16.59 -13.90 11.98
CA LEU A 183 -15.21 -14.40 11.84
C LEU A 183 -14.19 -13.40 12.40
N ALA A 184 -14.32 -12.11 12.09
CA ALA A 184 -13.40 -11.09 12.57
C ALA A 184 -13.40 -10.99 14.11
N LYS A 185 -14.57 -11.15 14.74
CA LYS A 185 -14.69 -11.22 16.21
C LYS A 185 -14.01 -12.47 16.77
N GLU A 186 -14.21 -13.63 16.12
CA GLU A 186 -13.62 -14.91 16.54
C GLU A 186 -12.09 -14.89 16.50
N VAL A 187 -11.52 -14.32 15.42
CA VAL A 187 -10.06 -14.22 15.23
C VAL A 187 -9.45 -12.94 15.81
N GLU A 188 -10.26 -12.12 16.46
CA GLU A 188 -9.85 -10.85 17.10
C GLU A 188 -9.14 -9.87 16.14
N LEU A 189 -9.53 -9.84 14.86
CA LEU A 189 -8.99 -8.92 13.88
C LEU A 189 -9.87 -7.68 13.68
N PRO A 190 -9.28 -6.52 13.34
CA PRO A 190 -10.00 -5.39 12.73
C PRO A 190 -10.74 -5.79 11.46
N ILE A 191 -11.66 -4.92 11.01
CA ILE A 191 -12.33 -5.08 9.72
C ILE A 191 -12.15 -3.83 8.85
N MET A 192 -12.09 -4.05 7.53
CA MET A 192 -12.14 -3.02 6.51
C MET A 192 -13.39 -3.19 5.66
N ILE A 193 -14.25 -2.19 5.68
CA ILE A 193 -15.55 -2.19 5.02
C ILE A 193 -15.48 -1.41 3.71
N HIS A 194 -15.86 -2.06 2.62
CA HIS A 194 -16.20 -1.44 1.36
C HIS A 194 -17.61 -0.85 1.40
N THR A 195 -17.78 0.42 1.08
CA THR A 195 -19.11 1.04 0.93
C THR A 195 -19.51 1.17 -0.54
N PRO A 196 -20.77 0.92 -0.90
CA PRO A 196 -21.19 0.86 -2.29
C PRO A 196 -21.06 2.21 -3.00
N HIS A 197 -20.82 2.16 -4.30
CA HIS A 197 -20.79 3.37 -5.13
C HIS A 197 -22.19 3.89 -5.47
N ARG A 198 -23.17 2.99 -5.60
CA ARG A 198 -24.57 3.32 -5.83
C ARG A 198 -25.32 3.38 -4.51
N ASP A 199 -26.26 4.34 -4.39
CA ASP A 199 -27.00 4.57 -3.14
C ASP A 199 -26.09 4.58 -1.91
N LYS A 200 -24.96 5.25 -2.05
CA LYS A 200 -23.85 5.23 -1.08
C LYS A 200 -24.33 5.50 0.35
N LYS A 201 -25.10 6.56 0.58
CA LYS A 201 -25.57 6.91 1.92
C LYS A 201 -26.41 5.78 2.52
N ARG A 202 -27.34 5.22 1.75
CA ARG A 202 -28.20 4.10 2.19
C ARG A 202 -27.35 2.87 2.54
N GLY A 203 -26.45 2.47 1.66
CA GLY A 203 -25.60 1.31 1.88
C GLY A 203 -24.65 1.50 3.07
N THR A 204 -24.08 2.70 3.23
CA THR A 204 -23.24 3.01 4.39
C THR A 204 -24.06 2.93 5.70
N LEU A 205 -25.24 3.53 5.75
CA LEU A 205 -26.11 3.45 6.93
C LEU A 205 -26.47 2.00 7.26
N ARG A 206 -26.82 1.21 6.23
CA ARG A 206 -27.10 -0.23 6.43
C ARG A 206 -25.89 -0.98 6.99
N THR A 207 -24.70 -0.68 6.48
CA THR A 207 -23.44 -1.25 7.02
C THR A 207 -23.28 -0.93 8.51
N LEU A 208 -23.45 0.34 8.88
CA LEU A 208 -23.32 0.79 10.26
C LEU A 208 -24.38 0.13 11.18
N ASP A 209 -25.59 -0.10 10.67
CA ASP A 209 -26.65 -0.79 11.42
C ASP A 209 -26.28 -2.28 11.62
N VAL A 210 -25.79 -2.96 10.58
CA VAL A 210 -25.31 -4.36 10.70
C VAL A 210 -24.17 -4.49 11.70
N LEU A 211 -23.21 -3.59 11.69
CA LEU A 211 -22.13 -3.58 12.65
C LEU A 211 -22.63 -3.42 14.09
N ALA A 212 -23.60 -2.51 14.29
CA ALA A 212 -24.23 -2.30 15.59
C ALA A 212 -25.05 -3.51 16.03
N GLU A 213 -25.81 -4.16 15.11
CA GLU A 213 -26.56 -5.39 15.37
C GLU A 213 -25.65 -6.52 15.87
N HIS A 214 -24.39 -6.60 15.35
CA HIS A 214 -23.39 -7.57 15.76
C HIS A 214 -22.53 -7.13 16.97
N GLY A 215 -22.74 -5.91 17.48
CA GLY A 215 -21.96 -5.35 18.57
C GLY A 215 -20.46 -5.28 18.25
N PHE A 216 -20.09 -5.00 16.99
CA PHE A 216 -18.69 -4.89 16.59
C PHE A 216 -18.09 -3.61 17.15
N ASP A 217 -16.89 -3.71 17.72
CA ASP A 217 -16.19 -2.56 18.30
C ASP A 217 -15.81 -1.52 17.23
N PRO A 218 -16.37 -0.30 17.28
CA PRO A 218 -16.08 0.74 16.32
C PRO A 218 -14.58 1.10 16.23
N SER A 219 -13.82 0.94 17.31
CA SER A 219 -12.38 1.22 17.32
C SER A 219 -11.56 0.24 16.48
N ARG A 220 -12.14 -0.87 16.07
CA ARG A 220 -11.54 -1.93 15.25
C ARG A 220 -12.09 -1.97 13.82
N CYS A 221 -12.82 -0.93 13.40
CA CYS A 221 -13.50 -0.94 12.12
C CYS A 221 -13.18 0.31 11.30
N VAL A 222 -12.73 0.09 10.08
CA VAL A 222 -12.54 1.12 9.05
C VAL A 222 -13.69 1.03 8.05
N ILE A 223 -14.43 2.11 7.91
CA ILE A 223 -15.45 2.28 6.87
C ILE A 223 -14.78 3.04 5.74
N ASP A 224 -14.62 2.41 4.58
CA ASP A 224 -13.90 3.01 3.49
C ASP A 224 -14.79 3.56 2.36
N HIS A 225 -14.14 4.30 1.45
CA HIS A 225 -14.74 5.03 0.34
C HIS A 225 -15.79 6.06 0.79
N ASN A 226 -15.58 6.71 1.93
CA ASN A 226 -16.47 7.78 2.38
C ASN A 226 -16.43 9.01 1.46
N ASN A 227 -17.46 9.82 1.61
CA ASN A 227 -17.58 11.16 1.05
C ASN A 227 -18.34 12.08 2.04
N GLU A 228 -18.67 13.29 1.59
CA GLU A 228 -19.36 14.29 2.40
C GLU A 228 -20.75 13.85 2.86
N GLU A 229 -21.37 12.87 2.16
CA GLU A 229 -22.71 12.37 2.53
C GLU A 229 -22.69 11.38 3.70
N THR A 230 -21.54 10.72 3.92
CA THR A 230 -21.43 9.57 4.84
C THR A 230 -20.55 9.84 6.04
N VAL A 231 -19.56 10.71 5.93
CA VAL A 231 -18.54 10.94 6.94
C VAL A 231 -19.08 11.24 8.32
N ARG A 232 -20.10 12.10 8.42
CA ARG A 232 -20.71 12.48 9.70
C ARG A 232 -21.25 11.26 10.44
N GLU A 233 -22.06 10.45 9.77
CA GLU A 233 -22.67 9.26 10.35
C GLU A 233 -21.64 8.23 10.82
N VAL A 234 -20.56 8.07 10.04
CA VAL A 234 -19.46 7.16 10.37
C VAL A 234 -18.74 7.62 11.64
N LEU A 235 -18.34 8.90 11.68
CA LEU A 235 -17.61 9.47 12.81
C LEU A 235 -18.47 9.56 14.07
N ASP A 236 -19.75 9.95 13.96
CA ASP A 236 -20.67 10.07 15.10
C ASP A 236 -20.92 8.71 15.77
N ARG A 237 -20.83 7.60 15.02
CA ARG A 237 -20.92 6.24 15.57
C ARG A 237 -19.56 5.68 16.05
N GLY A 238 -18.49 6.48 15.98
CA GLY A 238 -17.16 6.14 16.53
C GLY A 238 -16.28 5.26 15.64
N TYR A 239 -16.66 5.05 14.37
CA TYR A 239 -15.86 4.29 13.40
C TYR A 239 -14.73 5.14 12.79
N PHE A 240 -13.72 4.49 12.22
CA PHE A 240 -12.76 5.17 11.37
C PHE A 240 -13.36 5.41 9.99
N ALA A 241 -13.29 6.63 9.50
CA ALA A 241 -13.74 7.02 8.17
C ALA A 241 -12.53 7.13 7.23
N ALA A 242 -12.39 6.19 6.28
CA ALA A 242 -11.35 6.22 5.27
C ALA A 242 -11.86 6.82 3.96
N PHE A 243 -10.94 7.48 3.26
CA PHE A 243 -11.22 8.23 2.04
C PHE A 243 -10.20 7.88 0.98
N SER A 244 -10.67 7.21 -0.06
CA SER A 244 -9.85 6.85 -1.22
C SER A 244 -9.68 8.04 -2.15
N ILE A 245 -8.45 8.46 -2.34
CA ILE A 245 -8.10 9.54 -3.26
C ILE A 245 -7.91 8.98 -4.66
N TYR A 246 -8.84 9.32 -5.54
CA TYR A 246 -8.90 8.75 -6.88
C TYR A 246 -9.13 9.84 -7.93
N PRO A 247 -8.36 9.91 -9.05
CA PRO A 247 -8.32 11.09 -9.93
C PRO A 247 -9.66 11.52 -10.52
N HIS A 248 -10.52 10.57 -10.85
CA HIS A 248 -11.77 10.85 -11.58
C HIS A 248 -13.04 10.42 -10.85
N THR A 249 -12.90 9.73 -9.72
CA THR A 249 -14.02 9.23 -8.93
C THR A 249 -13.70 9.33 -7.44
N LYS A 250 -14.59 8.90 -6.57
CA LYS A 250 -14.40 8.88 -5.13
C LYS A 250 -14.06 10.28 -4.56
N MET A 251 -12.90 10.47 -3.94
CA MET A 251 -12.48 11.73 -3.30
C MET A 251 -11.26 12.32 -4.03
N GLY A 252 -11.22 13.64 -4.17
CA GLY A 252 -10.05 14.37 -4.66
C GLY A 252 -9.27 15.03 -3.52
N ASN A 253 -7.98 15.34 -3.75
CA ASN A 253 -7.08 15.95 -2.76
C ASN A 253 -7.63 17.23 -2.15
N GLU A 254 -8.23 18.12 -2.98
CA GLU A 254 -8.79 19.39 -2.55
C GLU A 254 -9.99 19.19 -1.62
N ARG A 255 -10.93 18.33 -2.03
CA ARG A 255 -12.11 18.00 -1.22
C ARG A 255 -11.71 17.33 0.09
N MET A 256 -10.69 16.45 0.06
CA MET A 256 -10.15 15.82 1.26
C MET A 256 -9.56 16.84 2.23
N THR A 257 -8.84 17.84 1.72
CA THR A 257 -8.28 18.93 2.53
C THR A 257 -9.39 19.74 3.24
N GLU A 258 -10.45 20.08 2.51
CA GLU A 258 -11.60 20.79 3.10
C GLU A 258 -12.37 19.91 4.10
N LEU A 259 -12.47 18.61 3.84
CA LEU A 259 -13.10 17.67 4.75
C LEU A 259 -12.34 17.58 6.09
N VAL A 260 -11.01 17.53 6.05
CA VAL A 260 -10.18 17.52 7.27
C VAL A 260 -10.33 18.86 8.04
N ARG A 261 -10.46 19.99 7.36
CA ARG A 261 -10.77 21.27 8.03
C ARG A 261 -12.11 21.26 8.74
N GLN A 262 -13.10 20.63 8.13
CA GLN A 262 -14.46 20.63 8.65
C GLN A 262 -14.66 19.63 9.79
N TYR A 263 -14.08 18.42 9.69
CA TYR A 263 -14.33 17.31 10.62
C TYR A 263 -13.17 17.00 11.55
N GLY A 264 -11.97 17.59 11.30
CA GLY A 264 -10.76 17.31 12.05
C GLY A 264 -10.09 16.02 11.59
N ALA A 265 -9.10 15.57 12.36
CA ALA A 265 -8.27 14.42 12.04
C ALA A 265 -8.66 13.13 12.80
N GLU A 266 -9.50 13.28 13.85
CA GLU A 266 -9.83 12.12 14.68
C GLU A 266 -10.58 11.05 13.89
N ARG A 267 -10.00 9.85 13.82
CA ARG A 267 -10.54 8.70 13.07
C ARG A 267 -10.74 8.93 11.57
N VAL A 268 -10.08 9.93 10.98
CA VAL A 268 -10.07 10.19 9.54
C VAL A 268 -8.81 9.58 8.94
N ILE A 269 -8.96 8.79 7.88
CA ILE A 269 -7.87 8.09 7.20
C ILE A 269 -7.87 8.47 5.71
N VAL A 270 -6.69 8.68 5.16
CA VAL A 270 -6.47 8.91 3.71
C VAL A 270 -5.80 7.67 3.13
N ASP A 271 -6.33 7.18 2.01
CA ASP A 271 -5.77 6.07 1.26
C ASP A 271 -5.80 6.33 -0.25
N SER A 272 -5.12 5.49 -1.02
CA SER A 272 -5.10 5.62 -2.48
C SER A 272 -6.17 4.78 -3.16
N ALA A 273 -6.53 3.65 -2.60
CA ALA A 273 -7.24 2.57 -3.26
C ALA A 273 -6.71 2.31 -4.69
N CYS A 274 -5.38 2.48 -4.88
CA CYS A 274 -4.78 2.35 -6.21
C CYS A 274 -4.92 0.91 -6.72
N ASP A 275 -5.38 0.78 -7.96
CA ASP A 275 -5.73 -0.49 -8.59
C ASP A 275 -5.42 -0.48 -10.09
N TRP A 276 -6.07 -1.35 -10.88
CA TRP A 276 -5.97 -1.44 -12.33
C TRP A 276 -6.48 -0.20 -13.07
N GLY A 277 -7.34 0.60 -12.44
CA GLY A 277 -7.95 1.78 -13.03
C GLY A 277 -6.97 2.95 -13.11
N VAL A 278 -7.51 4.10 -13.53
CA VAL A 278 -6.77 5.37 -13.55
C VAL A 278 -6.64 5.85 -12.12
N SER A 279 -5.68 5.29 -11.41
CA SER A 279 -5.40 5.53 -9.99
C SER A 279 -3.95 6.02 -9.79
N ASP A 280 -3.66 6.52 -8.59
CA ASP A 280 -2.37 7.12 -8.28
C ASP A 280 -1.80 6.50 -6.99
N ALA A 281 -0.74 5.72 -7.12
CA ALA A 281 -0.04 5.11 -5.97
C ALA A 281 0.60 6.16 -5.02
N LEU A 282 0.70 7.40 -5.45
CA LEU A 282 1.21 8.52 -4.65
C LEU A 282 0.09 9.40 -4.08
N ALA A 283 -1.17 8.94 -4.10
CA ALA A 283 -2.30 9.74 -3.65
C ALA A 283 -2.17 10.20 -2.20
N VAL A 284 -1.72 9.34 -1.29
CA VAL A 284 -1.52 9.69 0.13
C VAL A 284 -0.47 10.79 0.30
N PRO A 285 0.78 10.65 -0.16
CA PRO A 285 1.78 11.71 -0.02
C PRO A 285 1.41 13.00 -0.79
N LYS A 286 0.75 12.91 -1.94
CA LYS A 286 0.26 14.10 -2.67
C LYS A 286 -0.82 14.84 -1.92
N THR A 287 -1.75 14.13 -1.28
CA THR A 287 -2.78 14.74 -0.44
C THR A 287 -2.14 15.44 0.77
N ALA A 288 -1.19 14.78 1.43
CA ALA A 288 -0.45 15.35 2.54
C ALA A 288 0.31 16.62 2.14
N ALA A 289 0.95 16.63 0.97
CA ALA A 289 1.65 17.80 0.43
C ALA A 289 0.68 18.97 0.18
N LEU A 290 -0.47 18.70 -0.44
CA LEU A 290 -1.50 19.72 -0.66
C LEU A 290 -2.05 20.26 0.67
N MET A 291 -2.31 19.41 1.65
CA MET A 291 -2.73 19.83 2.99
C MET A 291 -1.72 20.77 3.63
N ALA A 292 -0.42 20.46 3.53
CA ALA A 292 0.65 21.33 4.03
C ALA A 292 0.70 22.68 3.29
N GLU A 293 0.61 22.67 1.97
CA GLU A 293 0.52 23.88 1.14
C GLU A 293 -0.66 24.77 1.54
N ARG A 294 -1.79 24.15 1.89
CA ARG A 294 -3.00 24.83 2.33
C ARG A 294 -2.99 25.20 3.82
N GLY A 295 -1.89 25.00 4.53
CA GLY A 295 -1.70 25.42 5.92
C GLY A 295 -2.36 24.52 6.97
N ILE A 296 -2.61 23.26 6.64
CA ILE A 296 -3.00 22.24 7.65
C ILE A 296 -1.77 21.92 8.50
N GLU A 297 -1.94 21.85 9.79
CA GLU A 297 -0.86 21.54 10.73
C GLU A 297 -0.28 20.15 10.52
N SER A 298 1.04 20.01 10.67
CA SER A 298 1.76 18.75 10.45
C SER A 298 1.25 17.58 11.31
N GLY A 299 0.83 17.85 12.55
CA GLY A 299 0.23 16.85 13.43
C GLY A 299 -1.10 16.30 12.89
N VAL A 300 -1.93 17.16 12.29
CA VAL A 300 -3.19 16.79 11.64
C VAL A 300 -2.90 15.91 10.41
N ILE A 301 -1.94 16.34 9.57
CA ILE A 301 -1.53 15.59 8.38
C ILE A 301 -1.02 14.21 8.78
N ARG A 302 -0.09 14.13 9.74
CA ARG A 302 0.45 12.87 10.25
C ARG A 302 -0.68 11.96 10.77
N LYS A 303 -1.65 12.52 11.46
CA LYS A 303 -2.76 11.75 12.02
C LYS A 303 -3.59 11.07 10.94
N VAL A 304 -3.97 11.76 9.88
CA VAL A 304 -4.83 11.22 8.81
C VAL A 304 -4.07 10.33 7.82
N SER A 305 -2.75 10.49 7.67
CA SER A 305 -1.93 9.77 6.69
C SER A 305 -1.00 8.71 7.29
N TYR A 306 -1.05 8.51 8.62
CA TYR A 306 -0.18 7.57 9.30
C TYR A 306 -0.79 7.03 10.61
N GLU A 307 -1.06 7.89 11.61
CA GLU A 307 -1.33 7.44 12.98
C GLU A 307 -2.66 6.70 13.11
N ASN A 308 -3.72 7.18 12.45
CA ASN A 308 -5.02 6.52 12.52
C ASN A 308 -5.00 5.13 11.89
N ALA A 309 -4.28 4.95 10.78
CA ALA A 309 -4.11 3.64 10.16
C ALA A 309 -3.32 2.70 11.08
N LEU A 310 -2.21 3.17 11.65
CA LEU A 310 -1.44 2.39 12.63
C LEU A 310 -2.28 2.04 13.87
N ALA A 311 -3.09 2.96 14.36
CA ALA A 311 -3.93 2.75 15.54
C ALA A 311 -4.95 1.62 15.34
N VAL A 312 -5.64 1.58 14.20
CA VAL A 312 -6.67 0.55 13.94
C VAL A 312 -6.05 -0.78 13.55
N TYR A 313 -5.12 -0.82 12.59
CA TYR A 313 -4.57 -2.07 12.08
C TYR A 313 -3.51 -2.68 13.01
N GLY A 314 -2.86 -1.86 13.84
CA GLY A 314 -1.98 -2.31 14.91
C GLY A 314 -2.69 -3.18 15.96
N LEU A 315 -4.02 -3.05 16.10
CA LEU A 315 -4.83 -3.90 16.99
C LEU A 315 -4.84 -5.40 16.59
N SER A 316 -4.40 -5.71 15.37
CA SER A 316 -4.14 -7.10 14.94
C SER A 316 -2.97 -7.76 15.69
N GLY A 317 -2.08 -6.95 16.27
CA GLY A 317 -0.81 -7.42 16.83
C GLY A 317 0.27 -7.75 15.80
N SER A 318 -0.08 -7.83 14.51
CA SER A 318 0.83 -8.16 13.41
C SER A 318 1.53 -6.94 12.81
N MET A 319 0.97 -5.74 12.96
CA MET A 319 1.53 -4.49 12.45
C MET A 319 2.07 -3.63 13.58
N LYS A 320 3.35 -3.29 13.53
CA LYS A 320 4.03 -2.51 14.57
C LYS A 320 4.93 -1.45 13.93
N GLU A 321 5.01 -0.28 14.55
CA GLU A 321 5.87 0.80 14.08
C GLU A 321 7.35 0.38 14.00
N ALA A 322 7.80 -0.49 14.90
CA ALA A 322 9.16 -1.06 14.85
C ALA A 322 9.48 -1.80 13.55
N ASP A 323 8.46 -2.30 12.84
CA ASP A 323 8.66 -3.09 11.61
C ASP A 323 9.34 -2.28 10.49
N TRP A 324 9.21 -0.95 10.48
CA TRP A 324 9.87 -0.07 9.50
C TRP A 324 10.86 0.91 10.12
N LEU A 325 10.81 1.16 11.43
CA LEU A 325 11.84 1.95 12.12
C LEU A 325 13.12 1.13 12.34
N GLU A 326 12.99 -0.18 12.50
CA GLU A 326 14.08 -1.13 12.65
C GLU A 326 14.06 -2.16 11.50
N PRO A 327 14.26 -1.73 10.25
CA PRO A 327 14.10 -2.61 9.10
C PRO A 327 15.13 -3.74 9.15
N THR A 328 14.66 -4.98 9.01
CA THR A 328 15.54 -6.12 8.81
C THR A 328 16.21 -6.00 7.44
N PRO A 329 17.54 -5.94 7.36
CA PRO A 329 18.24 -5.88 6.08
C PRO A 329 17.89 -7.12 5.25
N ILE A 330 17.41 -6.93 4.02
CA ILE A 330 17.21 -8.02 3.08
C ILE A 330 18.49 -8.19 2.29
N ASP A 331 19.23 -9.26 2.57
CA ASP A 331 20.34 -9.64 1.71
C ASP A 331 19.82 -10.27 0.41
N GLN A 332 19.54 -9.42 -0.55
CA GLN A 332 19.10 -9.87 -1.87
C GLN A 332 20.13 -10.73 -2.58
N ARG A 333 21.40 -10.69 -2.19
CA ARG A 333 22.45 -11.50 -2.79
C ARG A 333 22.29 -12.97 -2.46
N SER A 334 21.82 -13.29 -1.25
CA SER A 334 21.57 -14.66 -0.84
C SER A 334 20.48 -15.34 -1.68
N LEU A 335 19.50 -14.57 -2.19
CA LEU A 335 18.42 -15.07 -3.06
C LEU A 335 18.96 -15.51 -4.45
N PHE A 336 20.12 -15.01 -4.85
CA PHE A 336 20.75 -15.29 -6.14
C PHE A 336 22.04 -16.09 -6.01
N GLU A 337 22.34 -16.59 -4.82
CA GLU A 337 23.52 -17.43 -4.60
C GLU A 337 23.44 -18.69 -5.48
N GLY A 338 24.51 -18.91 -6.23
CA GLY A 338 24.57 -20.00 -7.21
C GLY A 338 23.69 -19.81 -8.45
N ASN A 339 23.13 -18.63 -8.67
CA ASN A 339 22.45 -18.30 -9.92
C ASN A 339 23.47 -17.72 -10.91
N SER A 340 23.54 -18.27 -12.12
CA SER A 340 24.40 -17.77 -13.20
C SER A 340 23.85 -16.51 -13.88
N VAL A 341 22.58 -16.15 -13.64
CA VAL A 341 21.97 -14.94 -14.17
C VAL A 341 22.43 -13.74 -13.33
N LEU A 342 23.21 -12.86 -13.93
CA LEU A 342 23.72 -11.67 -13.27
C LEU A 342 22.83 -10.46 -13.56
N ARG A 343 22.72 -9.60 -12.58
CA ARG A 343 22.09 -8.29 -12.78
C ARG A 343 22.95 -7.44 -13.71
N GLY A 344 22.27 -6.69 -14.60
CA GLY A 344 22.88 -5.90 -15.66
C GLY A 344 24.16 -5.16 -15.25
N GLY A 345 25.19 -5.25 -16.07
CA GLY A 345 26.47 -4.59 -15.86
C GLY A 345 27.44 -5.30 -14.90
N GLN A 346 27.05 -6.36 -14.23
CA GLN A 346 27.96 -7.13 -13.39
C GLN A 346 28.72 -8.16 -14.22
N GLN A 347 30.01 -8.30 -13.95
CA GLN A 347 30.80 -9.34 -14.58
C GLN A 347 30.43 -10.72 -14.02
N PRO A 348 30.33 -11.76 -14.88
CA PRO A 348 30.13 -13.11 -14.41
C PRO A 348 31.23 -13.51 -13.43
N ARG A 349 30.88 -14.00 -12.27
CA ARG A 349 31.83 -14.71 -11.43
C ARG A 349 32.02 -16.09 -12.03
N LEU A 350 33.26 -16.52 -12.23
CA LEU A 350 33.52 -17.91 -12.53
C LEU A 350 33.11 -18.71 -11.28
N GLU A 351 32.03 -19.43 -11.39
CA GLU A 351 31.55 -20.23 -10.27
C GLU A 351 32.52 -21.37 -10.00
N THR A 352 32.80 -21.57 -8.73
CA THR A 352 33.37 -22.84 -8.30
C THR A 352 32.33 -23.91 -8.61
N PRO A 353 32.72 -25.03 -9.27
CA PRO A 353 31.73 -26.08 -9.55
C PRO A 353 30.97 -26.46 -8.28
N ARG A 354 29.65 -26.43 -8.32
CA ARG A 354 28.85 -26.93 -7.21
C ARG A 354 29.18 -28.39 -6.96
N GLN A 355 29.26 -28.77 -5.71
CA GLN A 355 29.21 -30.17 -5.32
C GLN A 355 27.96 -30.81 -5.94
N SER A 356 28.10 -32.02 -6.42
CA SER A 356 27.02 -32.67 -7.17
C SER A 356 25.74 -32.79 -6.35
N VAL A 357 24.59 -32.78 -7.02
CA VAL A 357 23.27 -32.94 -6.42
C VAL A 357 23.15 -34.18 -5.51
N GLY A 358 24.07 -35.16 -5.65
CA GLY A 358 24.15 -36.33 -4.79
C GLY A 358 24.51 -36.07 -3.33
N ASP A 359 25.04 -34.84 -3.03
CA ASP A 359 25.40 -34.48 -1.65
C ASP A 359 24.25 -33.77 -0.89
N LEU A 360 23.15 -33.51 -1.56
CA LEU A 360 21.92 -33.03 -0.93
C LEU A 360 21.24 -34.21 -0.21
N ARG A 361 21.59 -34.40 1.06
CA ARG A 361 20.78 -35.24 1.94
C ARG A 361 19.46 -34.49 2.22
N ILE A 362 18.37 -35.03 1.66
CA ILE A 362 17.03 -34.66 2.10
C ILE A 362 16.91 -35.21 3.52
N ALA A 363 16.91 -34.30 4.50
CA ALA A 363 16.63 -34.61 5.90
C ALA A 363 15.13 -34.61 6.12
#